data_fc4d9a7dea33f6d9eef508f006205877
#
_entry.id   fc4d9a7dea33f6d9eef508f006205877
#
_cell.length_a   1.000
_cell.length_b   1.000
_cell.length_c   1.000
_cell.angle_alpha   90.00
_cell.angle_beta   90.00
_cell.angle_gamma   90.00
#
_symmetry.space_group_name_H-M   'P 1'
#
loop_
_entity.id
_entity.type
_entity.pdbx_description
1 polymer ?
#
loop_
_entity_poly.entity_id
_entity_poly.type
_entity_poly.pdbx_seq_one_letter_code
_entity_poly.pdbx_strand_id
1 'polypeptide(L)'
;MQPLVEALAGEYQQRHPNFALDITAGGSLVGIQAVQEGQVDIGMASRALKAGEQEAGMQLFTIAYDALVIITHPSNPIKAVSLEELQAIYSGEITNWSALGGLDLAIEVVARELSSGTRGAFDEIVLGNATLKPEATVVATAGEVETNISKHAGAIGYVGFGNLPPTVTVVAIDGVSPTPESILNDSYRLKRPLSLLVGPLSRTQAHDFIAFANSQAGQSLISQGGWVAIKPAQ
;
A
#
# COMPACT_ATOMS: atom_id res chain seq x y z
N MET A 1 -5.44 -2.97 3.39
CA MET A 1 -6.88 -3.15 3.13
C MET A 1 -7.67 -3.43 4.39
N GLN A 2 -7.35 -4.49 5.17
CA GLN A 2 -8.18 -4.89 6.31
C GLN A 2 -8.52 -3.72 7.25
N PRO A 3 -7.58 -2.93 7.80
CA PRO A 3 -7.91 -1.82 8.69
C PRO A 3 -8.83 -0.77 8.06
N LEU A 4 -8.69 -0.53 6.75
CA LEU A 4 -9.56 0.37 6.01
C LEU A 4 -11.00 -0.15 5.97
N VAL A 5 -11.16 -1.44 5.61
CA VAL A 5 -12.48 -2.06 5.49
C VAL A 5 -13.14 -2.21 6.86
N GLU A 6 -12.38 -2.51 7.92
CA GLU A 6 -12.87 -2.56 9.30
C GLU A 6 -13.39 -1.19 9.77
N ALA A 7 -12.68 -0.10 9.46
CA ALA A 7 -13.13 1.26 9.79
C ALA A 7 -14.44 1.62 9.08
N LEU A 8 -14.52 1.31 7.78
CA LEU A 8 -15.76 1.51 7.00
C LEU A 8 -16.92 0.64 7.52
N ALA A 9 -16.63 -0.63 7.85
CA ALA A 9 -17.63 -1.57 8.36
C ALA A 9 -18.19 -1.11 9.70
N GLY A 10 -17.34 -0.64 10.60
CA GLY A 10 -17.77 -0.13 11.91
C GLY A 10 -18.77 1.02 11.80
N GLU A 11 -18.51 1.99 10.92
CA GLU A 11 -19.44 3.09 10.68
C GLU A 11 -20.72 2.63 9.95
N TYR A 12 -20.58 1.73 8.97
CA TYR A 12 -21.72 1.22 8.23
C TYR A 12 -22.68 0.44 9.14
N GLN A 13 -22.15 -0.39 10.04
CA GLN A 13 -22.95 -1.17 11.00
C GLN A 13 -23.74 -0.31 11.98
N GLN A 14 -23.23 0.87 12.38
CA GLN A 14 -23.98 1.80 13.24
C GLN A 14 -25.29 2.27 12.57
N ARG A 15 -25.29 2.38 11.24
CA ARG A 15 -26.45 2.79 10.43
C ARG A 15 -27.31 1.61 9.96
N HIS A 16 -26.72 0.42 9.97
CA HIS A 16 -27.34 -0.83 9.53
C HIS A 16 -27.13 -1.95 10.56
N PRO A 17 -27.86 -1.94 11.71
CA PRO A 17 -27.59 -2.85 12.83
C PRO A 17 -27.72 -4.36 12.50
N ASN A 18 -28.45 -4.68 11.44
CA ASN A 18 -28.62 -6.07 10.97
C ASN A 18 -27.53 -6.51 9.97
N PHE A 19 -26.59 -5.61 9.63
CA PHE A 19 -25.47 -5.92 8.75
C PHE A 19 -24.31 -6.49 9.57
N ALA A 20 -23.91 -7.70 9.24
CA ALA A 20 -22.70 -8.34 9.80
C ALA A 20 -21.66 -8.49 8.69
N LEU A 21 -20.43 -8.11 8.97
CA LEU A 21 -19.29 -8.29 8.08
C LEU A 21 -18.25 -9.14 8.81
N ASP A 22 -17.88 -10.27 8.23
CA ASP A 22 -16.73 -11.08 8.64
C ASP A 22 -15.56 -10.75 7.72
N ILE A 23 -14.46 -10.23 8.28
CA ILE A 23 -13.33 -9.72 7.53
C ILE A 23 -12.12 -10.61 7.78
N THR A 24 -11.64 -11.26 6.73
CA THR A 24 -10.46 -12.12 6.77
C THR A 24 -9.32 -11.55 5.94
N ALA A 25 -8.12 -11.53 6.49
CA ALA A 25 -6.92 -11.19 5.75
C ALA A 25 -6.36 -12.43 5.03
N GLY A 26 -5.83 -12.23 3.82
CA GLY A 26 -5.23 -13.33 3.03
C GLY A 26 -4.41 -12.84 1.83
N GLY A 27 -4.36 -11.52 1.63
CA GLY A 27 -3.73 -10.92 0.47
C GLY A 27 -4.66 -10.84 -0.76
N SER A 28 -4.24 -10.04 -1.76
CA SER A 28 -5.08 -9.74 -2.93
C SER A 28 -5.46 -10.98 -3.73
N LEU A 29 -4.54 -11.92 -3.93
CA LEU A 29 -4.81 -13.12 -4.71
C LEU A 29 -5.92 -13.97 -4.07
N VAL A 30 -5.85 -14.17 -2.74
CA VAL A 30 -6.85 -14.94 -1.98
C VAL A 30 -8.22 -14.27 -2.06
N GLY A 31 -8.29 -12.95 -1.91
CA GLY A 31 -9.56 -12.20 -2.03
C GLY A 31 -10.17 -12.28 -3.43
N ILE A 32 -9.35 -12.24 -4.49
CA ILE A 32 -9.79 -12.37 -5.87
C ILE A 32 -10.33 -13.78 -6.13
N GLN A 33 -9.58 -14.82 -5.76
CA GLN A 33 -9.99 -16.21 -5.95
C GLN A 33 -11.26 -16.55 -5.15
N ALA A 34 -11.36 -16.09 -3.92
CA ALA A 34 -12.54 -16.33 -3.09
C ALA A 34 -13.84 -15.74 -3.68
N VAL A 35 -13.74 -14.59 -4.38
CA VAL A 35 -14.87 -14.01 -5.12
C VAL A 35 -15.18 -14.84 -6.37
N GLN A 36 -14.16 -15.26 -7.12
CA GLN A 36 -14.33 -16.09 -8.32
C GLN A 36 -15.04 -17.41 -8.00
N GLU A 37 -14.69 -18.03 -6.88
CA GLU A 37 -15.28 -19.28 -6.39
C GLU A 37 -16.60 -19.09 -5.63
N GLY A 38 -17.08 -17.85 -5.43
CA GLY A 38 -18.30 -17.54 -4.70
C GLY A 38 -18.22 -17.86 -3.20
N GLN A 39 -17.03 -17.94 -2.62
CA GLN A 39 -16.80 -18.23 -1.20
C GLN A 39 -17.05 -17.00 -0.31
N VAL A 40 -16.89 -15.81 -0.88
CA VAL A 40 -17.11 -14.53 -0.20
C VAL A 40 -17.95 -13.58 -1.08
N ASP A 41 -18.67 -12.65 -0.45
CA ASP A 41 -19.42 -11.63 -1.17
C ASP A 41 -18.53 -10.50 -1.68
N ILE A 42 -17.44 -10.19 -0.95
CA ILE A 42 -16.51 -9.09 -1.27
C ILE A 42 -15.07 -9.58 -1.16
N GLY A 43 -14.33 -9.45 -2.24
CA GLY A 43 -12.88 -9.61 -2.25
C GLY A 43 -12.17 -8.27 -2.02
N MET A 44 -10.99 -8.32 -1.40
CA MET A 44 -10.15 -7.14 -1.17
C MET A 44 -8.86 -7.24 -2.00
N ALA A 45 -8.57 -6.24 -2.82
CA ALA A 45 -7.32 -6.14 -3.56
C ALA A 45 -6.58 -4.82 -3.28
N SER A 46 -5.28 -4.89 -3.06
CA SER A 46 -4.38 -3.74 -2.84
C SER A 46 -3.42 -3.55 -4.02
N ARG A 47 -3.84 -3.96 -5.19
CA ARG A 47 -3.16 -3.82 -6.48
C ARG A 47 -4.17 -3.87 -7.61
N ALA A 48 -3.75 -3.52 -8.81
CA ALA A 48 -4.54 -3.79 -10.02
C ALA A 48 -4.74 -5.31 -10.22
N LEU A 49 -5.81 -5.68 -10.91
CA LEU A 49 -5.99 -7.06 -11.37
C LEU A 49 -4.97 -7.37 -12.47
N LYS A 50 -4.39 -8.56 -12.41
CA LYS A 50 -3.52 -9.07 -13.47
C LYS A 50 -4.37 -9.57 -14.64
N ALA A 51 -3.73 -9.72 -15.81
CA ALA A 51 -4.37 -10.36 -16.96
C ALA A 51 -4.85 -11.77 -16.56
N GLY A 52 -6.13 -12.08 -16.85
CA GLY A 52 -6.75 -13.35 -16.49
C GLY A 52 -7.36 -13.44 -15.08
N GLU A 53 -7.20 -12.44 -14.23
CA GLU A 53 -7.86 -12.41 -12.90
C GLU A 53 -9.28 -11.84 -12.96
N GLN A 54 -9.65 -11.15 -14.04
CA GLN A 54 -11.01 -10.61 -14.21
C GLN A 54 -11.85 -11.60 -15.01
N GLU A 55 -12.81 -12.21 -14.35
CA GLU A 55 -13.78 -13.11 -14.97
C GLU A 55 -15.08 -12.39 -15.33
N ALA A 56 -15.88 -13.03 -16.21
CA ALA A 56 -17.17 -12.49 -16.61
C ALA A 56 -18.13 -12.34 -15.41
N GLY A 57 -18.71 -11.16 -15.26
CA GLY A 57 -19.61 -10.82 -14.15
C GLY A 57 -18.92 -10.30 -12.88
N MET A 58 -17.59 -10.30 -12.82
CA MET A 58 -16.88 -9.62 -11.73
C MET A 58 -16.84 -8.11 -11.96
N GLN A 59 -17.03 -7.36 -10.87
CA GLN A 59 -16.91 -5.91 -10.86
C GLN A 59 -15.87 -5.47 -9.83
N LEU A 60 -15.00 -4.56 -10.23
CA LEU A 60 -13.95 -3.98 -9.41
C LEU A 60 -14.30 -2.52 -9.07
N PHE A 61 -14.28 -2.20 -7.79
CA PHE A 61 -14.55 -0.85 -7.28
C PHE A 61 -13.33 -0.35 -6.53
N THR A 62 -12.58 0.57 -7.12
CA THR A 62 -11.54 1.30 -6.38
C THR A 62 -12.21 2.21 -5.37
N ILE A 63 -11.87 2.07 -4.09
CA ILE A 63 -12.44 2.87 -2.99
C ILE A 63 -11.45 3.88 -2.42
N ALA A 64 -10.15 3.64 -2.61
CA ALA A 64 -9.07 4.53 -2.15
C ALA A 64 -7.80 4.26 -2.94
N TYR A 65 -6.82 5.13 -2.77
CA TYR A 65 -5.43 4.86 -3.11
C TYR A 65 -4.56 4.81 -1.85
N ASP A 66 -3.51 4.02 -1.91
CA ASP A 66 -2.39 4.04 -0.98
C ASP A 66 -1.11 4.23 -1.82
N ALA A 67 -0.03 4.65 -1.17
CA ALA A 67 1.27 4.76 -1.79
C ALA A 67 2.34 4.12 -0.91
N LEU A 68 3.36 3.57 -1.55
CA LEU A 68 4.57 3.15 -0.87
C LEU A 68 5.44 4.39 -0.67
N VAL A 69 5.68 4.78 0.56
CA VAL A 69 6.53 5.92 0.93
C VAL A 69 7.90 5.38 1.29
N ILE A 70 8.92 5.81 0.57
CA ILE A 70 10.31 5.47 0.86
C ILE A 70 10.81 6.39 1.95
N ILE A 71 11.41 5.79 2.99
CA ILE A 71 11.84 6.49 4.19
C ILE A 71 13.29 6.16 4.52
N THR A 72 14.01 7.17 5.02
CA THR A 72 15.38 7.06 5.51
C THR A 72 15.55 7.75 6.86
N HIS A 73 16.71 7.50 7.51
CA HIS A 73 17.04 8.20 8.75
C HIS A 73 17.09 9.73 8.52
N PRO A 74 16.66 10.56 9.51
CA PRO A 74 16.64 12.02 9.36
C PRO A 74 17.99 12.66 9.01
N SER A 75 19.10 12.05 9.42
CA SER A 75 20.46 12.52 9.10
C SER A 75 20.92 12.20 7.67
N ASN A 76 20.17 11.38 6.92
CA ASN A 76 20.52 11.05 5.55
C ASN A 76 20.26 12.28 4.64
N PRO A 77 21.28 12.75 3.90
CA PRO A 77 21.13 13.93 3.03
C PRO A 77 20.37 13.65 1.74
N ILE A 78 20.21 12.37 1.35
CA ILE A 78 19.51 11.99 0.12
C ILE A 78 18.00 12.22 0.29
N LYS A 79 17.45 13.09 -0.54
CA LYS A 79 16.04 13.47 -0.51
C LYS A 79 15.24 12.96 -1.72
N ALA A 80 15.93 12.47 -2.73
CA ALA A 80 15.31 11.89 -3.92
C ALA A 80 16.20 10.79 -4.49
N VAL A 81 15.57 9.78 -5.09
CA VAL A 81 16.20 8.74 -5.92
C VAL A 81 15.30 8.47 -7.13
N SER A 82 15.86 7.95 -8.21
CA SER A 82 15.06 7.42 -9.29
C SER A 82 14.46 6.06 -8.93
N LEU A 83 13.47 5.60 -9.68
CA LEU A 83 12.91 4.25 -9.47
C LEU A 83 13.96 3.18 -9.75
N GLU A 84 14.82 3.40 -10.75
CA GLU A 84 15.92 2.52 -11.11
C GLU A 84 16.97 2.45 -9.99
N GLU A 85 17.35 3.59 -9.40
CA GLU A 85 18.25 3.62 -8.24
C GLU A 85 17.63 2.92 -7.02
N LEU A 86 16.34 3.12 -6.78
CA LEU A 86 15.63 2.42 -5.70
C LEU A 86 15.67 0.90 -5.91
N GLN A 87 15.43 0.42 -7.14
CA GLN A 87 15.53 -0.99 -7.48
C GLN A 87 16.96 -1.50 -7.26
N ALA A 88 17.98 -0.76 -7.73
CA ALA A 88 19.38 -1.10 -7.57
C ALA A 88 19.84 -1.17 -6.10
N ILE A 89 19.29 -0.30 -5.22
CA ILE A 89 19.50 -0.37 -3.77
C ILE A 89 18.95 -1.68 -3.21
N TYR A 90 17.68 -2.00 -3.54
CA TYR A 90 17.01 -3.16 -2.97
C TYR A 90 17.47 -4.49 -3.56
N SER A 91 17.99 -4.50 -4.79
CA SER A 91 18.65 -5.67 -5.39
C SER A 91 20.09 -5.87 -4.88
N GLY A 92 20.70 -4.83 -4.29
CA GLY A 92 22.06 -4.88 -3.77
C GLY A 92 23.14 -4.47 -4.78
N GLU A 93 22.77 -3.88 -5.91
CA GLU A 93 23.71 -3.30 -6.88
C GLU A 93 24.33 -2.00 -6.36
N ILE A 94 23.53 -1.16 -5.67
CA ILE A 94 24.00 0.02 -4.94
C ILE A 94 23.99 -0.30 -3.45
N THR A 95 25.17 -0.29 -2.83
CA THR A 95 25.36 -0.70 -1.43
C THR A 95 25.87 0.40 -0.52
N ASN A 96 26.18 1.59 -1.05
CA ASN A 96 26.70 2.72 -0.30
C ASN A 96 26.04 4.02 -0.78
N TRP A 97 25.65 4.88 0.15
CA TRP A 97 25.01 6.16 -0.13
C TRP A 97 25.90 7.12 -0.93
N SER A 98 27.24 6.98 -0.84
CA SER A 98 28.18 7.81 -1.63
C SER A 98 28.01 7.63 -3.13
N ALA A 99 27.54 6.47 -3.59
CA ALA A 99 27.23 6.24 -5.01
C ALA A 99 26.09 7.14 -5.54
N LEU A 100 25.28 7.68 -4.63
CA LEU A 100 24.15 8.59 -4.92
C LEU A 100 24.46 10.03 -4.50
N GLY A 101 25.73 10.35 -4.20
CA GLY A 101 26.13 11.68 -3.73
C GLY A 101 25.86 11.94 -2.24
N GLY A 102 25.54 10.89 -1.48
CA GLY A 102 25.36 10.94 -0.04
C GLY A 102 26.65 10.75 0.74
N LEU A 103 26.49 10.41 2.02
CA LEU A 103 27.62 10.11 2.91
C LEU A 103 28.30 8.79 2.51
N ASP A 104 29.59 8.63 2.83
CA ASP A 104 30.27 7.33 2.74
C ASP A 104 29.77 6.43 3.88
N LEU A 105 28.61 5.81 3.65
CA LEU A 105 27.89 5.00 4.62
C LEU A 105 27.18 3.86 3.89
N ALA A 106 27.34 2.65 4.40
CA ALA A 106 26.68 1.47 3.85
C ALA A 106 25.16 1.59 3.92
N ILE A 107 24.48 1.14 2.86
CA ILE A 107 23.00 1.09 2.80
C ILE A 107 22.51 -0.17 3.49
N GLU A 108 21.69 0.02 4.54
CA GLU A 108 21.00 -1.03 5.28
C GLU A 108 19.56 -1.11 4.80
N VAL A 109 19.25 -2.11 3.97
CA VAL A 109 17.92 -2.31 3.41
C VAL A 109 16.99 -2.94 4.43
N VAL A 110 15.85 -2.30 4.70
CA VAL A 110 14.77 -2.81 5.54
C VAL A 110 13.56 -3.12 4.66
N ALA A 111 13.11 -4.38 4.69
CA ALA A 111 11.97 -4.86 3.92
C ALA A 111 10.91 -5.48 4.84
N ARG A 112 9.71 -5.64 4.33
CA ARG A 112 8.62 -6.36 5.01
C ARG A 112 8.66 -7.84 4.64
N GLU A 113 8.09 -8.67 5.49
CA GLU A 113 7.89 -10.10 5.21
C GLU A 113 6.97 -10.35 4.01
N LEU A 114 7.05 -11.54 3.41
CA LEU A 114 6.31 -11.89 2.18
C LEU A 114 4.78 -11.89 2.36
N SER A 115 4.28 -12.11 3.56
CA SER A 115 2.85 -12.03 3.89
C SER A 115 2.30 -10.59 3.87
N SER A 116 3.18 -9.59 3.91
CA SER A 116 2.81 -8.17 3.89
C SER A 116 2.29 -7.74 2.52
N GLY A 117 1.06 -7.21 2.46
CA GLY A 117 0.53 -6.60 1.24
C GLY A 117 1.34 -5.37 0.77
N THR A 118 2.04 -4.68 1.68
CA THR A 118 2.97 -3.58 1.35
C THR A 118 4.22 -4.13 0.68
N ARG A 119 4.73 -5.30 1.13
CA ARG A 119 5.83 -6.00 0.47
C ARG A 119 5.43 -6.47 -0.92
N GLY A 120 4.29 -7.10 -1.08
CA GLY A 120 3.83 -7.56 -2.40
C GLY A 120 3.71 -6.42 -3.43
N ALA A 121 3.21 -5.24 -2.99
CA ALA A 121 3.15 -4.08 -3.86
C ALA A 121 4.55 -3.52 -4.18
N PHE A 122 5.47 -3.53 -3.20
CA PHE A 122 6.85 -3.12 -3.41
C PHE A 122 7.56 -4.02 -4.42
N ASP A 123 7.42 -5.33 -4.27
CA ASP A 123 8.00 -6.30 -5.19
C ASP A 123 7.46 -6.11 -6.62
N GLU A 124 6.16 -5.85 -6.77
CA GLU A 124 5.53 -5.64 -8.09
C GLU A 124 5.98 -4.33 -8.74
N ILE A 125 6.00 -3.22 -7.99
CA ILE A 125 6.21 -1.87 -8.54
C ILE A 125 7.70 -1.53 -8.64
N VAL A 126 8.51 -1.93 -7.65
CA VAL A 126 9.92 -1.54 -7.54
C VAL A 126 10.85 -2.65 -8.01
N LEU A 127 10.72 -3.86 -7.45
CA LEU A 127 11.61 -4.95 -7.82
C LEU A 127 11.33 -5.53 -9.21
N GLY A 128 10.05 -5.63 -9.60
CA GLY A 128 9.70 -6.24 -10.88
C GLY A 128 10.23 -7.66 -11.00
N ASN A 129 11.24 -7.85 -11.85
CA ASN A 129 11.94 -9.14 -12.02
C ASN A 129 13.21 -9.27 -11.16
N ALA A 130 13.64 -8.19 -10.47
CA ALA A 130 14.77 -8.25 -9.57
C ALA A 130 14.39 -8.95 -8.26
N THR A 131 15.39 -9.46 -7.55
CA THR A 131 15.20 -10.10 -6.25
C THR A 131 15.72 -9.20 -5.13
N LEU A 132 15.03 -9.22 -3.98
CA LEU A 132 15.52 -8.56 -2.79
C LEU A 132 16.89 -9.13 -2.40
N LYS A 133 17.86 -8.25 -2.09
CA LYS A 133 19.20 -8.68 -1.62
C LYS A 133 19.07 -9.57 -0.36
N PRO A 134 19.89 -10.64 -0.25
CA PRO A 134 19.81 -11.59 0.88
C PRO A 134 20.05 -10.96 2.25
N GLU A 135 20.87 -9.91 2.33
CA GLU A 135 21.28 -9.24 3.58
C GLU A 135 20.23 -8.22 4.06
N ALA A 136 19.09 -8.08 3.38
CA ALA A 136 18.03 -7.18 3.82
C ALA A 136 17.46 -7.60 5.18
N THR A 137 17.28 -6.65 6.09
CA THR A 137 16.56 -6.87 7.34
C THR A 137 15.08 -7.00 7.04
N VAL A 138 14.51 -8.17 7.29
CA VAL A 138 13.07 -8.44 7.05
C VAL A 138 12.30 -8.34 8.35
N VAL A 139 11.24 -7.53 8.37
CA VAL A 139 10.44 -7.23 9.57
C VAL A 139 8.94 -7.45 9.33
N ALA A 140 8.20 -7.75 10.40
CA ALA A 140 6.80 -8.09 10.32
C ALA A 140 5.87 -6.87 10.22
N THR A 141 6.22 -5.73 10.82
CA THR A 141 5.32 -4.57 10.95
C THR A 141 5.91 -3.28 10.39
N ALA A 142 5.06 -2.29 10.09
CA ALA A 142 5.49 -0.95 9.70
C ALA A 142 6.23 -0.22 10.84
N GLY A 143 5.83 -0.45 12.10
CA GLY A 143 6.51 0.13 13.27
C GLY A 143 7.93 -0.40 13.45
N GLU A 144 8.18 -1.67 13.09
CA GLU A 144 9.55 -2.22 13.07
C GLU A 144 10.39 -1.62 11.96
N VAL A 145 9.81 -1.29 10.78
CA VAL A 145 10.50 -0.52 9.75
C VAL A 145 10.94 0.82 10.33
N GLU A 146 10.03 1.60 10.93
CA GLU A 146 10.33 2.87 11.58
C GLU A 146 11.43 2.74 12.61
N THR A 147 11.36 1.71 13.47
CA THR A 147 12.34 1.44 14.51
C THR A 147 13.74 1.21 13.92
N ASN A 148 13.85 0.46 12.84
CA ASN A 148 15.14 0.24 12.16
C ASN A 148 15.66 1.54 11.52
N ILE A 149 14.79 2.28 10.82
CA ILE A 149 15.16 3.57 10.21
C ILE A 149 15.66 4.56 11.24
N SER A 150 15.02 4.67 12.40
CA SER A 150 15.40 5.64 13.44
C SER A 150 16.70 5.27 14.18
N LYS A 151 17.11 4.00 14.18
CA LYS A 151 18.31 3.52 14.87
C LYS A 151 19.56 3.48 13.98
N HIS A 152 19.40 3.42 12.67
CA HIS A 152 20.48 3.16 11.72
C HIS A 152 20.55 4.27 10.68
N ALA A 153 21.59 5.09 10.73
CA ALA A 153 21.77 6.24 9.83
C ALA A 153 21.85 5.85 8.34
N GLY A 154 22.30 4.63 8.03
CA GLY A 154 22.38 4.06 6.68
C GLY A 154 21.10 3.39 6.20
N ALA A 155 20.07 3.28 7.05
CA ALA A 155 18.88 2.50 6.73
C ALA A 155 17.97 3.19 5.71
N ILE A 156 17.38 2.36 4.83
CA ILE A 156 16.29 2.69 3.92
C ILE A 156 15.18 1.66 4.09
N GLY A 157 13.93 2.13 4.11
CA GLY A 157 12.76 1.28 4.23
C GLY A 157 11.56 1.86 3.49
N TYR A 158 10.42 1.18 3.57
CA TYR A 158 9.17 1.66 3.01
C TYR A 158 7.98 1.35 3.92
N VAL A 159 7.01 2.25 3.90
CA VAL A 159 5.72 2.13 4.61
C VAL A 159 4.57 2.52 3.69
N GLY A 160 3.35 2.20 4.07
CA GLY A 160 2.17 2.76 3.40
C GLY A 160 1.98 4.23 3.77
N PHE A 161 1.41 5.03 2.90
CA PHE A 161 1.21 6.48 3.08
C PHE A 161 0.45 6.80 4.38
N GLY A 162 -0.60 6.02 4.69
CA GLY A 162 -1.36 6.16 5.94
C GLY A 162 -0.61 5.76 7.22
N ASN A 163 0.60 5.20 7.11
CA ASN A 163 1.44 4.79 8.24
C ASN A 163 2.77 5.56 8.26
N LEU A 164 2.82 6.74 7.64
CA LEU A 164 4.04 7.54 7.58
C LEU A 164 4.37 8.13 8.96
N PRO A 165 5.49 7.75 9.60
CA PRO A 165 5.88 8.31 10.87
C PRO A 165 6.46 9.72 10.70
N PRO A 166 6.25 10.64 11.68
CA PRO A 166 6.76 12.00 11.56
C PRO A 166 8.28 12.12 11.80
N THR A 167 8.91 11.05 12.25
CA THR A 167 10.31 11.02 12.72
C THR A 167 11.32 10.66 11.64
N VAL A 168 10.89 10.41 10.40
CA VAL A 168 11.74 9.94 9.31
C VAL A 168 11.88 10.98 8.19
N THR A 169 12.86 10.79 7.32
CA THR A 169 12.95 11.55 6.06
C THR A 169 12.21 10.78 4.97
N VAL A 170 11.29 11.47 4.29
CA VAL A 170 10.66 10.97 3.07
C VAL A 170 11.57 11.21 1.87
N VAL A 171 11.77 10.18 1.07
CA VAL A 171 12.55 10.23 -0.17
C VAL A 171 11.59 10.34 -1.36
N ALA A 172 11.76 11.37 -2.16
CA ALA A 172 11.01 11.54 -3.41
C ALA A 172 11.46 10.50 -4.47
N ILE A 173 10.55 10.06 -5.31
CA ILE A 173 10.84 9.14 -6.43
C ILE A 173 10.73 9.90 -7.74
N ASP A 174 11.76 9.84 -8.57
CA ASP A 174 11.86 10.59 -9.83
C ASP A 174 11.57 12.10 -9.62
N GLY A 175 11.98 12.65 -8.47
CA GLY A 175 11.74 14.05 -8.08
C GLY A 175 10.33 14.34 -7.56
N VAL A 176 9.44 13.35 -7.48
CA VAL A 176 8.06 13.54 -7.01
C VAL A 176 7.91 13.02 -5.58
N SER A 177 7.43 13.87 -4.67
CA SER A 177 7.09 13.47 -3.29
C SER A 177 5.69 12.86 -3.21
N PRO A 178 5.48 11.88 -2.29
CA PRO A 178 4.16 11.31 -2.05
C PRO A 178 3.27 12.34 -1.33
N THR A 179 2.31 12.88 -2.06
CA THR A 179 1.24 13.73 -1.52
C THR A 179 -0.10 13.24 -2.02
N PRO A 180 -1.22 13.55 -1.35
CA PRO A 180 -2.54 13.19 -1.88
C PRO A 180 -2.73 13.62 -3.33
N GLU A 181 -2.26 14.82 -3.68
CA GLU A 181 -2.35 15.36 -5.04
C GLU A 181 -1.52 14.54 -6.04
N SER A 182 -0.24 14.27 -5.74
CA SER A 182 0.65 13.51 -6.62
C SER A 182 0.21 12.04 -6.78
N ILE A 183 -0.45 11.48 -5.75
CA ILE A 183 -1.04 10.14 -5.78
C ILE A 183 -2.30 10.14 -6.66
N LEU A 184 -3.17 11.16 -6.56
CA LEU A 184 -4.41 11.23 -7.34
C LEU A 184 -4.18 11.51 -8.82
N ASN A 185 -3.23 12.39 -9.15
CA ASN A 185 -2.93 12.80 -10.53
C ASN A 185 -1.93 11.88 -11.25
N ASP A 186 -1.59 10.72 -10.67
CA ASP A 186 -0.67 9.73 -11.22
C ASP A 186 0.79 10.17 -11.38
N SER A 187 1.20 11.31 -10.82
CA SER A 187 2.60 11.75 -10.89
C SER A 187 3.52 10.97 -9.93
N TYR A 188 3.00 10.47 -8.81
CA TYR A 188 3.75 9.60 -7.91
C TYR A 188 3.62 8.12 -8.32
N ARG A 189 4.73 7.53 -8.77
CA ARG A 189 4.75 6.19 -9.39
C ARG A 189 4.50 5.03 -8.44
N LEU A 190 4.82 5.17 -7.14
CA LEU A 190 4.68 4.09 -6.16
C LEU A 190 3.28 4.04 -5.53
N LYS A 191 2.25 4.33 -6.31
CA LYS A 191 0.87 4.24 -5.85
C LYS A 191 0.25 2.89 -6.16
N ARG A 192 -0.78 2.51 -5.39
CA ARG A 192 -1.58 1.31 -5.61
C ARG A 192 -3.06 1.57 -5.34
N PRO A 193 -3.97 1.00 -6.13
CA PRO A 193 -5.38 1.06 -5.82
C PRO A 193 -5.71 0.15 -4.63
N LEU A 194 -6.65 0.58 -3.81
CA LEU A 194 -7.33 -0.25 -2.82
C LEU A 194 -8.74 -0.47 -3.32
N SER A 195 -9.06 -1.70 -3.68
CA SER A 195 -10.30 -2.03 -4.39
C SER A 195 -11.07 -3.14 -3.70
N LEU A 196 -12.38 -3.05 -3.79
CA LEU A 196 -13.34 -4.10 -3.44
C LEU A 196 -13.84 -4.77 -4.72
N LEU A 197 -13.97 -6.08 -4.69
CA LEU A 197 -14.45 -6.88 -5.81
C LEU A 197 -15.73 -7.59 -5.40
N VAL A 198 -16.66 -7.68 -6.34
CA VAL A 198 -17.86 -8.54 -6.23
C VAL A 198 -17.93 -9.44 -7.45
N GLY A 199 -18.51 -10.62 -7.27
CA GLY A 199 -18.76 -11.59 -8.31
C GLY A 199 -20.25 -11.74 -8.62
N PRO A 200 -20.60 -12.59 -9.59
CA PRO A 200 -22.01 -12.80 -9.98
C PRO A 200 -22.85 -13.44 -8.87
N LEU A 201 -22.23 -14.06 -7.86
CA LEU A 201 -22.91 -14.67 -6.72
C LEU A 201 -22.94 -13.78 -5.48
N SER A 202 -22.35 -12.59 -5.52
CA SER A 202 -22.32 -11.65 -4.40
C SER A 202 -23.71 -11.13 -4.08
N ARG A 203 -24.05 -11.07 -2.79
CA ARG A 203 -25.34 -10.59 -2.31
C ARG A 203 -25.49 -9.07 -2.52
N THR A 204 -26.72 -8.59 -2.62
CA THR A 204 -27.03 -7.16 -2.80
C THR A 204 -26.40 -6.29 -1.72
N GLN A 205 -26.35 -6.76 -0.47
CA GLN A 205 -25.72 -6.03 0.65
C GLN A 205 -24.24 -5.72 0.41
N ALA A 206 -23.52 -6.52 -0.38
CA ALA A 206 -22.16 -6.23 -0.76
C ALA A 206 -22.07 -4.95 -1.62
N HIS A 207 -22.97 -4.78 -2.55
CA HIS A 207 -23.08 -3.57 -3.38
C HIS A 207 -23.45 -2.34 -2.56
N ASP A 208 -24.38 -2.49 -1.58
CA ASP A 208 -24.78 -1.41 -0.68
C ASP A 208 -23.60 -0.93 0.18
N PHE A 209 -22.79 -1.86 0.71
CA PHE A 209 -21.57 -1.53 1.45
C PHE A 209 -20.52 -0.82 0.56
N ILE A 210 -20.32 -1.28 -0.68
CA ILE A 210 -19.42 -0.63 -1.63
C ILE A 210 -19.92 0.77 -2.00
N ALA A 211 -21.23 0.94 -2.19
CA ALA A 211 -21.82 2.24 -2.42
C ALA A 211 -21.59 3.20 -1.24
N PHE A 212 -21.73 2.71 0.00
CA PHE A 212 -21.38 3.47 1.19
C PHE A 212 -19.88 3.84 1.19
N ALA A 213 -18.96 2.91 0.93
CA ALA A 213 -17.54 3.20 0.85
C ALA A 213 -17.20 4.31 -0.16
N ASN A 214 -17.95 4.39 -1.26
CA ASN A 214 -17.80 5.42 -2.29
C ASN A 214 -18.65 6.69 -2.04
N SER A 215 -19.48 6.71 -1.00
CA SER A 215 -20.23 7.91 -0.59
C SER A 215 -19.32 8.97 0.03
N GLN A 216 -19.83 10.20 0.17
CA GLN A 216 -19.13 11.27 0.86
C GLN A 216 -18.72 10.86 2.29
N ALA A 217 -19.59 10.18 3.03
CA ALA A 217 -19.28 9.70 4.39
C ALA A 217 -18.15 8.67 4.40
N GLY A 218 -18.20 7.65 3.51
CA GLY A 218 -17.16 6.66 3.38
C GLY A 218 -15.82 7.28 2.96
N GLN A 219 -15.83 8.20 1.99
CA GLN A 219 -14.61 8.87 1.53
C GLN A 219 -13.99 9.81 2.59
N SER A 220 -14.83 10.42 3.44
CA SER A 220 -14.34 11.19 4.59
C SER A 220 -13.64 10.30 5.62
N LEU A 221 -14.18 9.11 5.92
CA LEU A 221 -13.55 8.13 6.80
C LEU A 221 -12.22 7.62 6.22
N ILE A 222 -12.17 7.37 4.92
CA ILE A 222 -10.95 6.96 4.22
C ILE A 222 -9.86 8.02 4.40
N SER A 223 -10.18 9.30 4.18
CA SER A 223 -9.22 10.40 4.36
C SER A 223 -8.78 10.56 5.83
N GLN A 224 -9.70 10.44 6.78
CA GLN A 224 -9.40 10.52 8.22
C GLN A 224 -8.51 9.36 8.69
N GLY A 225 -8.66 8.18 8.06
CA GLY A 225 -7.83 7.01 8.32
C GLY A 225 -6.44 7.06 7.68
N GLY A 226 -6.09 8.16 6.98
CA GLY A 226 -4.77 8.36 6.37
C GLY A 226 -4.60 7.75 4.98
N TRP A 227 -5.67 7.25 4.36
CA TRP A 227 -5.64 6.81 2.96
C TRP A 227 -6.05 7.94 2.02
N VAL A 228 -5.70 7.82 0.75
CA VAL A 228 -6.04 8.82 -0.26
C VAL A 228 -7.41 8.50 -0.85
N ALA A 229 -8.41 9.31 -0.51
CA ALA A 229 -9.77 9.17 -1.03
C ALA A 229 -9.80 9.43 -2.55
N ILE A 230 -10.67 8.70 -3.26
CA ILE A 230 -10.87 8.89 -4.72
C ILE A 230 -11.73 10.12 -5.03
N LYS A 231 -12.56 10.56 -4.07
CA LYS A 231 -13.35 11.78 -4.12
C LYS A 231 -12.99 12.62 -2.89
N PRO A 232 -12.38 13.79 -3.06
CA PRO A 232 -12.13 14.67 -1.92
C PRO A 232 -13.45 14.96 -1.22
N ALA A 233 -13.45 14.95 0.12
CA ALA A 233 -14.56 15.47 0.90
C ALA A 233 -14.77 16.94 0.50
N GLN A 234 -15.97 17.28 0.03
CA GLN A 234 -16.36 18.68 -0.25
C GLN A 234 -16.65 19.40 1.04
#